data_8189de4a573e0f5b19206ba896cd4e9a
#
_entry.id   8189de4a573e0f5b19206ba896cd4e9a
#
_cell.length_a   1.000
_cell.length_b   1.000
_cell.length_c   1.000
_cell.angle_alpha   90.00
_cell.angle_beta   90.00
_cell.angle_gamma   90.00
#
_symmetry.space_group_name_H-M   'P 1'
#
loop_
_entity.id
_entity.type
_entity.pdbx_description
1 polymer ?
#
loop_
_entity_poly.entity_id
_entity_poly.type
_entity_poly.pdbx_seq_one_letter_code
_entity_poly.pdbx_strand_id
1 'polypeptide(L)'
;MKTLKLIPAFVIFITLVAFPQNEEQLFVVASYNVENLFDTINDPTIDDEQFLPSDSSKWNSEKYSVKLKNLAAVIDSMNYGWGPDILGLIEVENKAVIEDLVARLGSGKKYKIVHYDSPDGRGIDVALIYNSDLFSIARSEALEVELPDKWPTRSILHAVLCDAKGIEFNFYVNHWPSRRGGEKSATARIAAASVLRKSIDKLLEEDPKSKIIMMGDFNDEPLDVSVEQTLRAGLMVCIPGSQLDTAVYNLAMEKKIAGEGTYLYQGNWNMLDQIIVSGSVAASNYICNSYSIFKPEFILQKNGKYAGSSLPTFGGRRYFGGYSDHFAVYAVFKF
;
A
#
# COMPACT_ATOMS: atom_id res chain seq x y z
N MET A 1 24.01 19.20 81.48
CA MET A 1 24.28 18.04 80.61
C MET A 1 23.01 17.79 79.79
N LYS A 2 23.00 18.14 78.48
CA LYS A 2 21.87 17.87 77.60
C LYS A 2 22.20 16.61 76.77
N THR A 3 21.46 15.56 77.01
CA THR A 3 21.59 14.29 76.28
C THR A 3 21.02 14.44 74.86
N LEU A 4 21.87 14.31 73.83
CA LEU A 4 21.54 14.29 72.44
C LEU A 4 21.00 12.89 72.06
N LYS A 5 19.72 12.77 71.73
CA LYS A 5 19.13 11.53 71.21
C LYS A 5 19.45 11.39 69.73
N LEU A 6 20.27 10.40 69.34
CA LEU A 6 20.42 9.98 67.92
C LEU A 6 19.17 9.27 67.45
N ILE A 7 18.60 9.78 66.38
CA ILE A 7 17.51 9.08 65.61
C ILE A 7 18.18 8.28 64.49
N PRO A 8 18.00 6.96 64.42
CA PRO A 8 18.54 6.18 63.27
C PRO A 8 17.85 6.51 62.03
N ALA A 9 18.59 6.94 60.98
CA ALA A 9 18.07 7.10 59.62
C ALA A 9 17.86 5.72 58.97
N PHE A 10 16.64 5.37 58.71
CA PHE A 10 16.29 4.18 57.92
C PHE A 10 16.45 4.51 56.43
N VAL A 11 17.49 3.98 55.79
CA VAL A 11 17.68 4.07 54.35
C VAL A 11 16.85 2.95 53.68
N ILE A 12 15.72 3.32 53.06
CA ILE A 12 14.92 2.41 52.29
C ILE A 12 15.58 2.27 50.90
N PHE A 13 16.21 1.13 50.65
CA PHE A 13 16.63 0.76 49.29
C PHE A 13 15.41 0.34 48.48
N ILE A 14 14.91 1.22 47.58
CA ILE A 14 13.94 0.85 46.57
C ILE A 14 14.72 0.20 45.40
N THR A 15 14.71 -1.13 45.35
CA THR A 15 15.15 -1.87 44.18
C THR A 15 14.11 -1.70 43.10
N LEU A 16 14.38 -0.84 42.10
CA LEU A 16 13.63 -0.81 40.85
C LEU A 16 13.88 -2.13 40.10
N VAL A 17 12.92 -3.05 40.18
CA VAL A 17 12.88 -4.20 39.31
C VAL A 17 12.43 -3.69 37.95
N ALA A 18 13.36 -3.46 37.05
CA ALA A 18 13.07 -3.23 35.64
C ALA A 18 12.55 -4.55 35.07
N PHE A 19 11.24 -4.66 34.92
CA PHE A 19 10.66 -5.69 34.05
C PHE A 19 11.08 -5.36 32.64
N PRO A 20 11.63 -6.30 31.84
CA PRO A 20 11.81 -6.08 30.42
C PRO A 20 10.41 -5.95 29.83
N GLN A 21 9.97 -4.74 29.51
CA GLN A 21 8.86 -4.55 28.60
C GLN A 21 9.37 -5.06 27.25
N ASN A 22 8.91 -6.25 26.85
CA ASN A 22 8.94 -6.64 25.45
C ASN A 22 7.97 -5.68 24.72
N GLU A 23 8.45 -4.50 24.36
CA GLU A 23 7.70 -3.64 23.45
C GLU A 23 7.53 -4.42 22.15
N GLU A 24 6.28 -4.78 21.83
CA GLU A 24 5.97 -5.39 20.55
C GLU A 24 6.40 -4.41 19.45
N GLN A 25 7.40 -4.78 18.67
CA GLN A 25 7.87 -3.94 17.57
C GLN A 25 6.81 -3.93 16.47
N LEU A 26 6.35 -2.72 16.09
CA LEU A 26 5.33 -2.52 15.09
C LEU A 26 5.95 -2.11 13.75
N PHE A 27 5.25 -2.43 12.66
CA PHE A 27 5.54 -1.90 11.33
C PHE A 27 4.25 -1.54 10.60
N VAL A 28 4.33 -0.58 9.69
CA VAL A 28 3.20 -0.06 8.93
C VAL A 28 3.34 -0.46 7.47
N VAL A 29 2.29 -1.09 6.95
CA VAL A 29 2.13 -1.41 5.52
C VAL A 29 1.13 -0.45 4.92
N ALA A 30 1.48 0.19 3.80
CA ALA A 30 0.63 1.10 3.07
C ALA A 30 0.57 0.76 1.58
N SER A 31 -0.47 1.23 0.92
CA SER A 31 -0.65 1.19 -0.53
C SER A 31 -1.10 2.55 -1.02
N TYR A 32 -0.51 3.04 -2.12
CA TYR A 32 -0.85 4.32 -2.68
C TYR A 32 -0.79 4.29 -4.22
N ASN A 33 -1.95 4.43 -4.86
CA ASN A 33 -1.99 4.78 -6.27
C ASN A 33 -1.60 6.25 -6.40
N VAL A 34 -0.49 6.51 -7.08
CA VAL A 34 0.14 7.84 -7.15
C VAL A 34 -0.33 8.67 -8.35
N GLU A 35 -1.33 8.19 -9.10
CA GLU A 35 -1.87 8.86 -10.29
C GLU A 35 -0.78 9.22 -11.30
N ASN A 36 -0.29 8.21 -12.03
CA ASN A 36 0.64 8.37 -13.15
C ASN A 36 1.90 9.20 -12.78
N LEU A 37 2.79 8.61 -11.99
CA LEU A 37 4.10 9.21 -11.72
C LEU A 37 5.04 8.93 -12.88
N PHE A 38 5.11 9.87 -13.82
CA PHE A 38 6.00 9.86 -14.99
C PHE A 38 7.05 10.95 -14.87
N ASP A 39 8.24 10.69 -15.42
CA ASP A 39 9.23 11.73 -15.62
C ASP A 39 8.91 12.61 -16.85
N THR A 40 9.90 13.22 -17.49
CA THR A 40 9.71 14.09 -18.66
C THR A 40 10.55 13.64 -19.86
N ILE A 41 11.03 12.39 -19.81
CA ILE A 41 11.92 11.80 -20.79
C ILE A 41 11.10 10.76 -21.58
N ASN A 42 11.06 10.88 -22.89
CA ASN A 42 10.34 9.96 -23.76
C ASN A 42 10.98 8.57 -23.77
N ASP A 43 10.20 7.54 -23.43
CA ASP A 43 10.55 6.16 -23.73
C ASP A 43 9.88 5.73 -25.04
N PRO A 44 10.63 5.51 -26.12
CA PRO A 44 10.06 5.18 -27.42
C PRO A 44 9.37 3.80 -27.49
N THR A 45 9.39 3.03 -26.40
CA THR A 45 8.81 1.68 -26.33
C THR A 45 7.42 1.64 -25.69
N ILE A 46 6.97 2.76 -25.07
CA ILE A 46 5.68 2.88 -24.37
C ILE A 46 4.92 4.11 -24.84
N ASP A 47 3.64 4.20 -24.52
CA ASP A 47 2.72 5.30 -24.90
C ASP A 47 2.72 6.37 -23.76
N ASP A 48 3.84 7.10 -23.62
CA ASP A 48 4.05 8.10 -22.58
C ASP A 48 3.97 9.56 -23.06
N GLU A 49 3.66 9.81 -24.35
CA GLU A 49 3.68 11.12 -24.98
C GLU A 49 2.87 12.18 -24.22
N GLN A 50 1.78 11.76 -23.55
CA GLN A 50 0.97 12.68 -22.73
C GLN A 50 1.70 13.25 -21.51
N PHE A 51 2.82 12.65 -21.11
CA PHE A 51 3.67 13.08 -19.99
C PHE A 51 4.94 13.77 -20.44
N LEU A 52 4.96 14.31 -21.66
CA LEU A 52 6.09 15.05 -22.19
C LEU A 52 5.84 16.57 -22.21
N PRO A 53 6.90 17.39 -22.18
CA PRO A 53 6.79 18.84 -22.31
C PRO A 53 6.19 19.29 -23.65
N SER A 54 6.26 18.46 -24.68
CA SER A 54 5.73 18.70 -26.02
C SER A 54 4.21 18.48 -26.12
N ASP A 55 3.61 17.72 -25.22
CA ASP A 55 2.16 17.47 -25.23
C ASP A 55 1.33 18.69 -24.78
N SER A 56 0.03 18.60 -25.00
CA SER A 56 -0.96 19.59 -24.57
C SER A 56 -1.02 19.76 -23.04
N SER A 57 -0.69 18.73 -22.28
CA SER A 57 -0.55 18.74 -20.82
C SER A 57 0.63 19.63 -20.37
N LYS A 58 1.63 19.79 -21.25
CA LYS A 58 2.92 20.45 -20.96
C LYS A 58 3.54 19.94 -19.67
N TRP A 59 3.59 18.60 -19.55
CA TRP A 59 4.26 17.98 -18.43
C TRP A 59 5.75 18.27 -18.50
N ASN A 60 6.27 18.98 -17.52
CA ASN A 60 7.65 19.46 -17.50
C ASN A 60 8.29 19.22 -16.13
N SER A 61 9.59 19.46 -16.02
CA SER A 61 10.37 19.23 -14.81
C SER A 61 9.83 19.99 -13.58
N GLU A 62 9.19 21.15 -13.76
CA GLU A 62 8.56 21.88 -12.66
C GLU A 62 7.35 21.13 -12.12
N LYS A 63 6.43 20.68 -13.00
CA LYS A 63 5.24 19.90 -12.62
C LYS A 63 5.65 18.56 -12.02
N TYR A 64 6.64 17.89 -12.60
CA TYR A 64 7.20 16.64 -12.06
C TYR A 64 7.76 16.86 -10.64
N SER A 65 8.54 17.92 -10.43
CA SER A 65 9.09 18.27 -9.11
C SER A 65 7.98 18.56 -8.09
N VAL A 66 6.90 19.26 -8.50
CA VAL A 66 5.72 19.49 -7.64
C VAL A 66 5.02 18.17 -7.30
N LYS A 67 4.84 17.28 -8.27
CA LYS A 67 4.24 15.93 -8.07
C LYS A 67 5.03 15.14 -7.04
N LEU A 68 6.34 15.02 -7.20
CA LEU A 68 7.23 14.33 -6.26
C LEU A 68 7.14 14.93 -4.85
N LYS A 69 7.16 16.26 -4.73
CA LYS A 69 7.02 16.95 -3.45
C LYS A 69 5.68 16.63 -2.77
N ASN A 70 4.60 16.65 -3.54
CA ASN A 70 3.26 16.40 -3.03
C ASN A 70 3.10 14.94 -2.58
N LEU A 71 3.59 13.99 -3.37
CA LEU A 71 3.58 12.56 -2.99
C LEU A 71 4.41 12.31 -1.74
N ALA A 72 5.61 12.88 -1.67
CA ALA A 72 6.46 12.76 -0.48
C ALA A 72 5.76 13.33 0.77
N ALA A 73 5.08 14.48 0.67
CA ALA A 73 4.33 15.05 1.78
C ALA A 73 3.21 14.11 2.28
N VAL A 74 2.51 13.41 1.37
CA VAL A 74 1.49 12.43 1.75
C VAL A 74 2.14 11.24 2.46
N ILE A 75 3.18 10.65 1.86
CA ILE A 75 3.86 9.44 2.37
C ILE A 75 4.47 9.73 3.74
N ASP A 76 5.20 10.82 3.89
CA ASP A 76 5.84 11.19 5.16
C ASP A 76 4.81 11.49 6.27
N SER A 77 3.62 11.98 5.91
CA SER A 77 2.58 12.30 6.89
C SER A 77 1.84 11.06 7.43
N MET A 78 1.96 9.90 6.78
CA MET A 78 1.39 8.65 7.30
C MET A 78 2.03 8.26 8.62
N ASN A 79 1.35 7.41 9.39
CA ASN A 79 1.86 6.89 10.64
C ASN A 79 2.39 8.01 11.56
N TYR A 80 1.57 9.06 11.77
CA TYR A 80 1.89 10.21 12.65
C TYR A 80 3.18 10.96 12.27
N GLY A 81 3.53 10.98 10.98
CA GLY A 81 4.72 11.64 10.46
C GLY A 81 5.98 10.77 10.38
N TRP A 82 5.86 9.46 10.67
CA TRP A 82 6.97 8.51 10.56
C TRP A 82 7.04 7.82 9.20
N GLY A 83 6.01 7.98 8.36
CA GLY A 83 5.87 7.25 7.10
C GLY A 83 5.65 5.74 7.28
N PRO A 84 5.26 5.00 6.22
CA PRO A 84 5.11 3.54 6.25
C PRO A 84 6.48 2.85 6.27
N ASP A 85 6.52 1.58 6.72
CA ASP A 85 7.72 0.75 6.66
C ASP A 85 7.76 -0.08 5.38
N ILE A 86 6.59 -0.41 4.85
CA ILE A 86 6.36 -1.06 3.57
C ILE A 86 5.34 -0.22 2.81
N LEU A 87 5.63 0.13 1.56
CA LEU A 87 4.70 0.88 0.71
C LEU A 87 4.63 0.27 -0.69
N GLY A 88 3.45 -0.20 -1.06
CA GLY A 88 3.10 -0.48 -2.44
C GLY A 88 2.78 0.82 -3.18
N LEU A 89 3.51 1.09 -4.25
CA LEU A 89 3.29 2.20 -5.17
C LEU A 89 2.62 1.68 -6.43
N ILE A 90 1.59 2.38 -6.88
CA ILE A 90 0.80 2.01 -8.05
C ILE A 90 0.78 3.19 -9.03
N GLU A 91 0.87 2.91 -10.33
CA GLU A 91 0.97 3.89 -11.41
C GLU A 91 2.31 4.67 -11.38
N VAL A 92 3.39 3.95 -11.29
CA VAL A 92 4.75 4.46 -11.49
C VAL A 92 5.25 4.05 -12.88
N GLU A 93 5.99 4.92 -13.54
CA GLU A 93 6.50 4.68 -14.88
C GLU A 93 7.67 3.68 -14.88
N ASN A 94 8.69 3.96 -14.09
CA ASN A 94 9.95 3.22 -14.10
C ASN A 94 10.66 3.32 -12.74
N LYS A 95 11.80 2.65 -12.62
CA LYS A 95 12.58 2.68 -11.38
C LYS A 95 13.14 4.07 -11.05
N ALA A 96 13.48 4.89 -12.05
CA ALA A 96 14.07 6.21 -11.83
C ALA A 96 13.10 7.16 -11.13
N VAL A 97 11.81 7.18 -11.52
CA VAL A 97 10.82 8.01 -10.83
C VAL A 97 10.59 7.59 -9.38
N ILE A 98 10.78 6.29 -9.07
CA ILE A 98 10.68 5.79 -7.69
C ILE A 98 11.91 6.23 -6.89
N GLU A 99 13.11 6.16 -7.48
CA GLU A 99 14.35 6.66 -6.86
C GLU A 99 14.25 8.16 -6.55
N ASP A 100 13.72 8.95 -7.49
CA ASP A 100 13.47 10.38 -7.31
C ASP A 100 12.46 10.66 -6.19
N LEU A 101 11.40 9.85 -6.08
CA LEU A 101 10.43 9.96 -5.00
C LEU A 101 11.06 9.61 -3.65
N VAL A 102 11.77 8.49 -3.57
CA VAL A 102 12.45 8.05 -2.33
C VAL A 102 13.47 9.08 -1.86
N ALA A 103 14.20 9.72 -2.77
CA ALA A 103 15.14 10.78 -2.44
C ALA A 103 14.49 12.05 -1.84
N ARG A 104 13.16 12.19 -1.98
CA ARG A 104 12.37 13.31 -1.42
C ARG A 104 11.74 13.00 -0.07
N LEU A 105 11.71 11.71 0.35
CA LEU A 105 11.11 11.32 1.62
C LEU A 105 11.95 11.83 2.80
N GLY A 106 11.27 12.42 3.78
CA GLY A 106 11.86 13.05 4.95
C GLY A 106 11.81 12.20 6.23
N SER A 107 11.22 11.00 6.19
CA SER A 107 11.04 10.15 7.37
C SER A 107 12.34 9.62 8.00
N GLY A 108 13.47 9.76 7.33
CA GLY A 108 14.77 9.23 7.77
C GLY A 108 14.92 7.72 7.61
N LYS A 109 13.92 7.01 7.10
CA LYS A 109 13.97 5.57 6.80
C LYS A 109 14.85 5.28 5.59
N LYS A 110 15.55 4.16 5.62
CA LYS A 110 16.39 3.69 4.52
C LYS A 110 15.59 2.81 3.58
N TYR A 111 14.85 3.42 2.68
CA TYR A 111 14.07 2.66 1.73
C TYR A 111 14.93 1.99 0.67
N LYS A 112 14.59 0.73 0.38
CA LYS A 112 15.02 0.00 -0.82
C LYS A 112 13.83 -0.28 -1.71
N ILE A 113 14.08 -0.45 -3.00
CA ILE A 113 13.08 -0.53 -4.06
C ILE A 113 13.08 -1.94 -4.65
N VAL A 114 11.90 -2.50 -4.86
CA VAL A 114 11.64 -3.66 -5.71
C VAL A 114 10.70 -3.22 -6.82
N HIS A 115 11.13 -3.36 -8.07
CA HIS A 115 10.39 -2.93 -9.25
C HIS A 115 10.75 -3.82 -10.43
N TYR A 116 9.79 -4.05 -11.30
CA TYR A 116 9.92 -4.72 -12.59
C TYR A 116 9.05 -3.97 -13.60
N ASP A 117 9.60 -3.74 -14.80
CA ASP A 117 8.82 -3.22 -15.90
C ASP A 117 7.78 -4.27 -16.31
N SER A 118 6.56 -3.83 -16.55
CA SER A 118 5.45 -4.68 -16.97
C SER A 118 5.15 -4.49 -18.46
N PRO A 119 4.42 -5.42 -19.10
CA PRO A 119 4.08 -5.29 -20.51
C PRO A 119 2.94 -4.30 -20.80
N ASP A 120 2.46 -3.51 -19.84
CA ASP A 120 1.40 -2.50 -20.07
C ASP A 120 1.89 -1.43 -21.05
N GLY A 121 1.17 -1.26 -22.16
CA GLY A 121 1.58 -0.36 -23.24
C GLY A 121 1.66 1.13 -22.87
N ARG A 122 1.04 1.53 -21.74
CA ARG A 122 1.15 2.91 -21.21
C ARG A 122 2.40 3.11 -20.39
N GLY A 123 3.16 2.04 -20.09
CA GLY A 123 4.35 2.10 -19.25
C GLY A 123 4.05 2.42 -17.79
N ILE A 124 2.94 1.94 -17.25
CA ILE A 124 2.67 2.08 -15.81
C ILE A 124 2.86 0.76 -15.10
N ASP A 125 3.54 0.81 -13.97
CA ASP A 125 3.93 -0.33 -13.20
C ASP A 125 3.46 -0.26 -11.74
N VAL A 126 3.79 -1.30 -10.99
CA VAL A 126 3.71 -1.33 -9.55
C VAL A 126 5.10 -1.51 -8.96
N ALA A 127 5.31 -0.97 -7.76
CA ALA A 127 6.56 -1.12 -7.04
C ALA A 127 6.33 -1.35 -5.55
N LEU A 128 7.34 -1.89 -4.87
CA LEU A 128 7.39 -1.98 -3.43
C LEU A 128 8.62 -1.21 -2.92
N ILE A 129 8.45 -0.30 -1.98
CA ILE A 129 9.55 0.23 -1.19
C ILE A 129 9.44 -0.27 0.25
N TYR A 130 10.58 -0.59 0.86
CA TYR A 130 10.63 -1.13 2.20
C TYR A 130 11.77 -0.55 3.03
N ASN A 131 11.54 -0.36 4.32
CA ASN A 131 12.54 0.09 5.29
C ASN A 131 13.58 -1.02 5.53
N SER A 132 14.80 -0.81 5.03
CA SER A 132 15.88 -1.80 5.12
C SER A 132 16.52 -1.92 6.52
N ASP A 133 16.13 -1.06 7.46
CA ASP A 133 16.51 -1.24 8.86
C ASP A 133 15.63 -2.30 9.57
N LEU A 134 14.45 -2.63 8.99
CA LEU A 134 13.51 -3.62 9.53
C LEU A 134 13.46 -4.91 8.70
N PHE A 135 13.67 -4.80 7.39
CA PHE A 135 13.50 -5.91 6.46
C PHE A 135 14.68 -6.06 5.51
N SER A 136 14.94 -7.29 5.09
CA SER A 136 15.86 -7.63 3.99
C SER A 136 15.11 -8.39 2.91
N ILE A 137 15.47 -8.18 1.63
CA ILE A 137 14.88 -8.93 0.51
C ILE A 137 15.47 -10.34 0.45
N ALA A 138 14.62 -11.36 0.42
CA ALA A 138 15.01 -12.75 0.16
C ALA A 138 14.91 -13.08 -1.33
N ARG A 139 13.77 -12.76 -1.95
CA ARG A 139 13.50 -12.98 -3.38
C ARG A 139 12.36 -12.07 -3.85
N SER A 140 12.27 -11.86 -5.16
CA SER A 140 11.14 -11.17 -5.78
C SER A 140 10.95 -11.66 -7.21
N GLU A 141 9.73 -11.47 -7.72
CA GLU A 141 9.34 -11.81 -9.10
C GLU A 141 8.17 -10.94 -9.55
N ALA A 142 7.99 -10.85 -10.86
CA ALA A 142 6.82 -10.28 -11.50
C ALA A 142 5.94 -11.42 -12.01
N LEU A 143 4.71 -11.52 -11.52
CA LEU A 143 3.73 -12.50 -11.99
C LEU A 143 2.99 -11.89 -13.19
N GLU A 144 3.19 -12.46 -14.35
CA GLU A 144 2.50 -12.04 -15.57
C GLU A 144 1.01 -12.37 -15.50
N VAL A 145 0.20 -11.44 -15.98
CA VAL A 145 -1.26 -11.58 -16.04
C VAL A 145 -1.68 -11.67 -17.51
N GLU A 146 -2.06 -12.86 -17.95
CA GLU A 146 -2.63 -13.06 -19.27
C GLU A 146 -4.12 -12.73 -19.27
N LEU A 147 -4.51 -11.68 -20.00
CA LEU A 147 -5.90 -11.30 -20.16
C LEU A 147 -6.62 -12.14 -21.24
N PRO A 148 -7.95 -12.33 -21.13
CA PRO A 148 -8.72 -13.11 -22.10
C PRO A 148 -8.64 -12.59 -23.55
N ASP A 149 -8.48 -11.27 -23.70
CA ASP A 149 -8.35 -10.58 -24.99
C ASP A 149 -6.90 -10.45 -25.49
N LYS A 150 -5.94 -10.99 -24.71
CA LYS A 150 -4.50 -10.93 -24.98
C LYS A 150 -3.87 -9.54 -24.99
N TRP A 151 -4.60 -8.49 -24.55
CA TRP A 151 -3.99 -7.19 -24.35
C TRP A 151 -2.97 -7.24 -23.19
N PRO A 152 -1.81 -6.60 -23.37
CA PRO A 152 -0.81 -6.54 -22.29
C PRO A 152 -1.35 -5.70 -21.11
N THR A 153 -0.99 -6.12 -19.92
CA THR A 153 -1.36 -5.42 -18.67
C THR A 153 -0.25 -5.51 -17.64
N ARG A 154 -0.43 -4.82 -16.51
CA ARG A 154 0.53 -4.82 -15.41
C ARG A 154 0.72 -6.21 -14.84
N SER A 155 1.95 -6.53 -14.51
CA SER A 155 2.29 -7.70 -13.70
C SER A 155 1.91 -7.47 -12.23
N ILE A 156 1.72 -8.54 -11.47
CA ILE A 156 1.60 -8.48 -10.02
C ILE A 156 3.01 -8.63 -9.44
N LEU A 157 3.46 -7.66 -8.66
CA LEU A 157 4.76 -7.75 -7.99
C LEU A 157 4.65 -8.66 -6.77
N HIS A 158 5.48 -9.70 -6.69
CA HIS A 158 5.67 -10.52 -5.49
C HIS A 158 7.06 -10.29 -4.93
N ALA A 159 7.15 -9.90 -3.67
CA ALA A 159 8.41 -9.73 -2.95
C ALA A 159 8.35 -10.46 -1.61
N VAL A 160 9.38 -11.25 -1.32
CA VAL A 160 9.55 -11.92 -0.03
C VAL A 160 10.60 -11.19 0.77
N LEU A 161 10.18 -10.63 1.89
CA LEU A 161 11.03 -9.90 2.81
C LEU A 161 11.19 -10.70 4.11
N CYS A 162 12.40 -10.72 4.65
CA CYS A 162 12.70 -11.30 5.95
C CYS A 162 12.81 -10.20 7.01
N ASP A 163 12.22 -10.41 8.17
CA ASP A 163 12.48 -9.61 9.35
C ASP A 163 13.86 -9.92 9.98
N ALA A 164 14.21 -9.24 11.05
CA ALA A 164 15.48 -9.45 11.77
C ALA A 164 15.60 -10.86 12.40
N LYS A 165 14.48 -11.60 12.56
CA LYS A 165 14.46 -12.97 13.07
C LYS A 165 14.54 -14.02 11.96
N GLY A 166 14.56 -13.57 10.68
CA GLY A 166 14.52 -14.44 9.51
C GLY A 166 13.12 -14.95 9.16
N ILE A 167 12.06 -14.35 9.69
CA ILE A 167 10.68 -14.71 9.35
C ILE A 167 10.33 -14.06 8.02
N GLU A 168 9.90 -14.90 7.06
CA GLU A 168 9.49 -14.45 5.72
C GLU A 168 8.07 -13.90 5.73
N PHE A 169 7.90 -12.74 5.09
CA PHE A 169 6.63 -12.14 4.74
C PHE A 169 6.54 -12.01 3.22
N ASN A 170 5.45 -12.51 2.64
CA ASN A 170 5.17 -12.42 1.21
C ASN A 170 4.28 -11.20 0.96
N PHE A 171 4.83 -10.21 0.25
CA PHE A 171 4.12 -9.00 -0.14
C PHE A 171 3.75 -9.06 -1.61
N TYR A 172 2.48 -8.77 -1.93
CA TYR A 172 2.00 -8.64 -3.31
C TYR A 172 1.51 -7.21 -3.54
N VAL A 173 2.02 -6.56 -4.59
CA VAL A 173 1.51 -5.26 -5.04
C VAL A 173 0.74 -5.45 -6.33
N ASN A 174 -0.49 -4.95 -6.36
CA ASN A 174 -1.47 -5.18 -7.42
C ASN A 174 -1.91 -3.87 -8.06
N HIS A 175 -2.07 -3.86 -9.39
CA HIS A 175 -2.85 -2.87 -10.11
C HIS A 175 -3.66 -3.58 -11.19
N TRP A 176 -4.88 -3.95 -10.88
CA TRP A 176 -5.72 -4.72 -11.80
C TRP A 176 -6.31 -3.85 -12.92
N PRO A 177 -6.78 -4.46 -14.03
CA PRO A 177 -7.40 -3.74 -15.14
C PRO A 177 -8.55 -2.85 -14.69
N SER A 178 -8.58 -1.61 -15.22
CA SER A 178 -9.56 -0.61 -14.82
C SER A 178 -11.00 -1.00 -15.18
N ARG A 179 -11.98 -0.37 -14.49
CA ARG A 179 -13.43 -0.59 -14.78
C ARG A 179 -13.89 0.02 -16.11
N ARG A 180 -13.02 0.73 -16.84
CA ARG A 180 -13.29 1.23 -18.19
C ARG A 180 -13.51 0.05 -19.12
N GLY A 181 -14.67 -0.01 -19.80
CA GLY A 181 -15.04 -1.15 -20.64
C GLY A 181 -16.18 -2.01 -20.09
N GLY A 182 -16.72 -1.67 -18.90
CA GLY A 182 -17.90 -2.33 -18.33
C GLY A 182 -17.67 -3.81 -18.04
N GLU A 183 -18.60 -4.68 -18.42
CA GLU A 183 -18.53 -6.12 -18.14
C GLU A 183 -17.30 -6.82 -18.74
N LYS A 184 -16.79 -6.36 -19.89
CA LYS A 184 -15.57 -6.92 -20.48
C LYS A 184 -14.35 -6.73 -19.60
N SER A 185 -14.27 -5.61 -18.89
CA SER A 185 -13.19 -5.38 -17.96
C SER A 185 -13.29 -6.20 -16.67
N ALA A 186 -14.48 -6.65 -16.28
CA ALA A 186 -14.67 -7.54 -15.14
C ALA A 186 -13.97 -8.89 -15.34
N THR A 187 -14.04 -9.47 -16.56
CA THR A 187 -13.32 -10.73 -16.86
C THR A 187 -11.82 -10.57 -16.80
N ALA A 188 -11.29 -9.40 -17.14
CA ALA A 188 -9.86 -9.09 -17.03
C ALA A 188 -9.41 -9.03 -15.54
N ARG A 189 -10.23 -8.44 -14.66
CA ARG A 189 -9.93 -8.43 -13.20
C ARG A 189 -10.06 -9.82 -12.59
N ILE A 190 -11.02 -10.64 -13.03
CA ILE A 190 -11.11 -12.06 -12.64
C ILE A 190 -9.85 -12.82 -13.06
N ALA A 191 -9.27 -12.55 -14.25
CA ALA A 191 -8.02 -13.18 -14.67
C ALA A 191 -6.85 -12.78 -13.75
N ALA A 192 -6.71 -11.49 -13.43
CA ALA A 192 -5.69 -11.02 -12.47
C ALA A 192 -5.88 -11.65 -11.07
N ALA A 193 -7.12 -11.69 -10.57
CA ALA A 193 -7.46 -12.36 -9.32
C ALA A 193 -7.08 -13.85 -9.31
N SER A 194 -7.27 -14.52 -10.45
CA SER A 194 -6.94 -15.95 -10.60
C SER A 194 -5.44 -16.19 -10.55
N VAL A 195 -4.62 -15.32 -11.17
CA VAL A 195 -3.15 -15.39 -11.09
C VAL A 195 -2.69 -15.21 -9.65
N LEU A 196 -3.19 -14.16 -8.98
CA LEU A 196 -2.87 -13.90 -7.57
C LEU A 196 -3.28 -15.08 -6.69
N ARG A 197 -4.52 -15.58 -6.83
CA ARG A 197 -5.04 -16.70 -6.04
C ARG A 197 -4.20 -17.94 -6.22
N LYS A 198 -3.82 -18.31 -7.46
CA LYS A 198 -2.98 -19.46 -7.75
C LYS A 198 -1.61 -19.37 -7.05
N SER A 199 -1.00 -18.19 -7.02
CA SER A 199 0.27 -17.96 -6.31
C SER A 199 0.11 -18.14 -4.80
N ILE A 200 -0.98 -17.61 -4.23
CA ILE A 200 -1.31 -17.74 -2.80
C ILE A 200 -1.61 -19.19 -2.44
N ASP A 201 -2.42 -19.91 -3.23
CA ASP A 201 -2.75 -21.30 -2.99
C ASP A 201 -1.49 -22.16 -2.89
N LYS A 202 -0.52 -21.94 -3.80
CA LYS A 202 0.76 -22.64 -3.75
C LYS A 202 1.52 -22.40 -2.44
N LEU A 203 1.59 -21.15 -1.97
CA LEU A 203 2.25 -20.83 -0.70
C LEU A 203 1.53 -21.48 0.50
N LEU A 204 0.20 -21.46 0.52
CA LEU A 204 -0.60 -22.03 1.60
C LEU A 204 -0.64 -23.57 1.57
N GLU A 205 -0.44 -24.19 0.42
CA GLU A 205 -0.25 -25.64 0.29
C GLU A 205 1.12 -26.08 0.82
N GLU A 206 2.18 -25.28 0.57
CA GLU A 206 3.54 -25.50 1.08
C GLU A 206 3.63 -25.27 2.60
N ASP A 207 3.05 -24.14 3.07
CA ASP A 207 2.94 -23.81 4.50
C ASP A 207 1.63 -23.05 4.77
N PRO A 208 0.62 -23.68 5.42
CA PRO A 208 -0.64 -23.02 5.78
C PRO A 208 -0.48 -21.76 6.66
N LYS A 209 0.69 -21.61 7.31
CA LYS A 209 1.01 -20.45 8.15
C LYS A 209 1.83 -19.40 7.42
N SER A 210 1.96 -19.50 6.10
CA SER A 210 2.63 -18.50 5.29
C SER A 210 2.07 -17.09 5.58
N LYS A 211 2.97 -16.15 5.84
CA LYS A 211 2.61 -14.75 6.09
C LYS A 211 2.50 -14.02 4.76
N ILE A 212 1.26 -13.68 4.38
CA ILE A 212 0.95 -13.07 3.09
C ILE A 212 0.19 -11.77 3.31
N ILE A 213 0.67 -10.69 2.68
CA ILE A 213 0.05 -9.37 2.68
C ILE A 213 -0.06 -8.91 1.22
N MET A 214 -1.26 -8.74 0.74
CA MET A 214 -1.59 -8.26 -0.59
C MET A 214 -2.11 -6.83 -0.48
N MET A 215 -1.63 -5.94 -1.34
CA MET A 215 -2.05 -4.55 -1.35
C MET A 215 -2.12 -4.03 -2.78
N GLY A 216 -2.82 -2.94 -2.99
CA GLY A 216 -2.87 -2.26 -4.28
C GLY A 216 -4.22 -1.67 -4.63
N ASP A 217 -4.29 -1.17 -5.87
CA ASP A 217 -5.51 -0.79 -6.55
C ASP A 217 -6.07 -2.02 -7.30
N PHE A 218 -7.06 -2.66 -6.72
CA PHE A 218 -7.72 -3.84 -7.29
C PHE A 218 -8.72 -3.47 -8.40
N ASN A 219 -9.01 -2.18 -8.60
CA ASN A 219 -10.01 -1.69 -9.55
C ASN A 219 -11.39 -2.39 -9.44
N ASP A 220 -11.59 -3.18 -8.40
CA ASP A 220 -12.84 -3.78 -7.95
C ASP A 220 -12.99 -3.60 -6.44
N GLU A 221 -14.22 -3.64 -5.97
CA GLU A 221 -14.53 -3.46 -4.56
C GLU A 221 -14.47 -4.79 -3.80
N PRO A 222 -14.38 -4.78 -2.46
CA PRO A 222 -14.28 -6.00 -1.66
C PRO A 222 -15.36 -7.05 -1.91
N LEU A 223 -16.55 -6.65 -2.36
CA LEU A 223 -17.69 -7.54 -2.64
C LEU A 223 -17.85 -7.89 -4.12
N ASP A 224 -16.97 -7.42 -5.00
CA ASP A 224 -17.00 -7.77 -6.41
C ASP A 224 -16.47 -9.19 -6.63
N VAL A 225 -16.93 -9.86 -7.69
CA VAL A 225 -16.66 -11.27 -8.02
C VAL A 225 -15.17 -11.60 -8.02
N SER A 226 -14.34 -10.69 -8.52
CA SER A 226 -12.88 -10.89 -8.58
C SER A 226 -12.25 -11.00 -7.18
N VAL A 227 -12.71 -10.20 -6.22
CA VAL A 227 -12.18 -10.15 -4.85
C VAL A 227 -12.86 -11.19 -3.96
N GLU A 228 -14.20 -11.20 -3.92
CA GLU A 228 -14.95 -12.05 -3.02
C GLU A 228 -14.92 -13.53 -3.44
N GLN A 229 -15.16 -13.81 -4.74
CA GLN A 229 -15.36 -15.18 -5.21
C GLN A 229 -14.09 -15.78 -5.80
N THR A 230 -13.33 -15.01 -6.60
CA THR A 230 -12.12 -15.52 -7.26
C THR A 230 -10.91 -15.51 -6.33
N LEU A 231 -10.59 -14.38 -5.73
CA LEU A 231 -9.53 -14.28 -4.72
C LEU A 231 -9.93 -14.92 -3.40
N ARG A 232 -11.24 -15.05 -3.13
CA ARG A 232 -11.84 -15.62 -1.92
C ARG A 232 -11.45 -14.83 -0.66
N ALA A 233 -11.42 -13.51 -0.75
CA ALA A 233 -11.08 -12.62 0.35
C ALA A 233 -12.33 -12.32 1.19
N GLY A 234 -12.37 -12.88 2.41
CA GLY A 234 -13.48 -12.71 3.33
C GLY A 234 -13.38 -11.47 4.22
N LEU A 235 -14.45 -11.19 4.96
CA LEU A 235 -14.47 -10.15 5.97
C LEU A 235 -13.50 -10.47 7.11
N MET A 236 -12.65 -9.51 7.47
CA MET A 236 -11.83 -9.61 8.68
C MET A 236 -12.69 -9.35 9.91
N VAL A 237 -12.71 -10.32 10.81
CA VAL A 237 -13.40 -10.20 12.10
C VAL A 237 -12.35 -10.28 13.22
N CYS A 238 -12.31 -9.25 14.07
CA CYS A 238 -11.33 -9.13 15.14
C CYS A 238 -11.73 -9.92 16.40
N ILE A 239 -11.93 -11.23 16.24
CA ILE A 239 -12.16 -12.15 17.36
C ILE A 239 -10.98 -13.11 17.43
N PRO A 240 -10.25 -13.18 18.56
CA PRO A 240 -9.13 -14.11 18.72
C PRO A 240 -9.53 -15.55 18.42
N GLY A 241 -8.74 -16.21 17.57
CA GLY A 241 -8.96 -17.61 17.20
C GLY A 241 -10.08 -17.86 16.17
N SER A 242 -10.68 -16.82 15.61
CA SER A 242 -11.69 -16.96 14.52
C SER A 242 -11.08 -17.08 13.13
N GLN A 243 -9.78 -16.77 12.97
CA GLN A 243 -9.10 -16.78 11.69
C GLN A 243 -8.65 -18.19 11.32
N LEU A 244 -8.93 -18.59 10.07
CA LEU A 244 -8.51 -19.88 9.51
C LEU A 244 -7.18 -19.69 8.75
N ASP A 245 -6.19 -20.53 9.01
CA ASP A 245 -4.86 -20.41 8.41
C ASP A 245 -4.89 -20.36 6.88
N THR A 246 -5.75 -21.14 6.24
CA THR A 246 -5.86 -21.20 4.76
C THR A 246 -6.76 -20.12 4.14
N ALA A 247 -7.40 -19.28 4.95
CA ALA A 247 -8.25 -18.19 4.48
C ALA A 247 -7.43 -16.93 4.20
N VAL A 248 -8.01 -16.01 3.42
CA VAL A 248 -7.52 -14.64 3.26
C VAL A 248 -8.63 -13.65 3.64
N TYR A 249 -8.24 -12.55 4.27
CA TYR A 249 -9.14 -11.57 4.87
C TYR A 249 -8.89 -10.19 4.32
N ASN A 250 -9.96 -9.53 3.87
CA ASN A 250 -9.91 -8.17 3.35
C ASN A 250 -10.14 -7.16 4.48
N LEU A 251 -9.11 -6.38 4.79
CA LEU A 251 -9.16 -5.38 5.86
C LEU A 251 -10.00 -4.15 5.49
N ALA A 252 -10.23 -3.91 4.19
CA ALA A 252 -11.00 -2.77 3.69
C ALA A 252 -12.52 -3.00 3.71
N MET A 253 -12.97 -4.25 3.85
CA MET A 253 -14.38 -4.63 3.69
C MET A 253 -15.30 -3.94 4.70
N GLU A 254 -14.87 -3.81 5.95
CA GLU A 254 -15.65 -3.10 6.99
C GLU A 254 -15.87 -1.63 6.63
N LYS A 255 -14.82 -0.95 6.13
CA LYS A 255 -14.91 0.44 5.67
C LYS A 255 -15.84 0.58 4.46
N LYS A 256 -15.80 -0.37 3.53
CA LYS A 256 -16.75 -0.41 2.40
C LYS A 256 -18.19 -0.56 2.87
N ILE A 257 -18.46 -1.46 3.81
CA ILE A 257 -19.80 -1.63 4.39
C ILE A 257 -20.28 -0.35 5.08
N ALA A 258 -19.36 0.40 5.71
CA ALA A 258 -19.64 1.70 6.30
C ALA A 258 -19.86 2.84 5.28
N GLY A 259 -19.76 2.55 3.96
CA GLY A 259 -19.95 3.54 2.89
C GLY A 259 -18.72 4.40 2.59
N GLU A 260 -17.55 4.03 3.13
CA GLU A 260 -16.29 4.71 2.83
C GLU A 260 -15.66 4.19 1.52
N GLY A 261 -14.73 4.95 0.95
CA GLY A 261 -13.98 4.56 -0.25
C GLY A 261 -12.70 5.36 -0.41
N THR A 262 -11.85 4.90 -1.33
CA THR A 262 -10.55 5.50 -1.64
C THR A 262 -10.58 6.35 -2.91
N TYR A 263 -11.56 6.13 -3.77
CA TYR A 263 -11.73 6.80 -5.06
C TYR A 263 -13.15 7.30 -5.25
N LEU A 264 -13.32 8.59 -5.60
CA LEU A 264 -14.64 9.18 -5.85
C LEU A 264 -14.90 9.25 -7.36
N TYR A 265 -15.83 8.45 -7.86
CA TYR A 265 -16.22 8.47 -9.27
C TYR A 265 -17.73 8.74 -9.43
N GLN A 266 -18.07 9.77 -10.20
CA GLN A 266 -19.47 10.17 -10.47
C GLN A 266 -20.35 10.33 -9.23
N GLY A 267 -19.76 10.78 -8.12
CA GLY A 267 -20.46 10.98 -6.85
C GLY A 267 -20.54 9.74 -5.96
N ASN A 268 -19.99 8.61 -6.40
CA ASN A 268 -19.96 7.36 -5.62
C ASN A 268 -18.55 7.08 -5.09
N TRP A 269 -18.44 6.76 -3.81
CA TRP A 269 -17.21 6.27 -3.22
C TRP A 269 -16.98 4.81 -3.56
N ASN A 270 -15.85 4.51 -4.15
CA ASN A 270 -15.39 3.16 -4.47
C ASN A 270 -14.20 2.80 -3.58
N MET A 271 -14.17 1.58 -3.04
CA MET A 271 -13.08 1.04 -2.22
C MET A 271 -12.16 0.20 -3.11
N LEU A 272 -11.33 0.86 -3.91
CA LEU A 272 -10.47 0.20 -4.89
C LEU A 272 -9.11 -0.17 -4.31
N ASP A 273 -8.57 0.67 -3.41
CA ASP A 273 -7.29 0.44 -2.74
C ASP A 273 -7.53 -0.38 -1.48
N GLN A 274 -6.92 -1.56 -1.40
CA GLN A 274 -7.22 -2.53 -0.36
C GLN A 274 -5.93 -3.15 0.17
N ILE A 275 -6.00 -3.65 1.42
CA ILE A 275 -5.00 -4.53 2.02
C ILE A 275 -5.72 -5.82 2.42
N ILE A 276 -5.21 -6.95 1.94
CA ILE A 276 -5.75 -8.28 2.16
C ILE A 276 -4.65 -9.14 2.77
N VAL A 277 -4.96 -9.95 3.78
CA VAL A 277 -3.96 -10.70 4.54
C VAL A 277 -4.32 -12.16 4.65
N SER A 278 -3.31 -13.06 4.78
CA SER A 278 -3.54 -14.47 5.12
C SER A 278 -4.04 -14.63 6.55
N GLY A 279 -4.67 -15.77 6.85
CA GLY A 279 -5.15 -16.12 8.16
C GLY A 279 -4.07 -16.06 9.24
N SER A 280 -2.86 -16.50 8.92
CA SER A 280 -1.70 -16.41 9.81
C SER A 280 -1.36 -14.96 10.19
N VAL A 281 -1.34 -14.05 9.21
CA VAL A 281 -1.11 -12.61 9.46
C VAL A 281 -2.26 -12.01 10.25
N ALA A 282 -3.50 -12.32 9.87
CA ALA A 282 -4.70 -11.85 10.57
C ALA A 282 -4.72 -12.24 12.05
N ALA A 283 -4.31 -13.49 12.37
CA ALA A 283 -4.31 -14.02 13.72
C ALA A 283 -3.14 -13.53 14.58
N SER A 284 -1.97 -13.32 13.98
CA SER A 284 -0.72 -13.15 14.73
C SER A 284 -0.06 -11.78 14.60
N ASN A 285 -0.21 -11.12 13.46
CA ASN A 285 0.53 -9.91 13.15
C ASN A 285 -0.34 -8.66 13.03
N TYR A 286 -1.55 -8.76 12.46
CA TYR A 286 -2.42 -7.61 12.24
C TYR A 286 -2.91 -7.00 13.55
N ILE A 287 -2.73 -5.69 13.71
CA ILE A 287 -3.34 -4.95 14.81
C ILE A 287 -4.78 -4.62 14.41
N CYS A 288 -5.71 -5.27 15.08
CA CYS A 288 -7.13 -5.16 14.78
C CYS A 288 -7.63 -3.72 14.70
N ASN A 289 -8.48 -3.46 13.70
CA ASN A 289 -9.06 -2.14 13.42
C ASN A 289 -8.05 -1.04 13.06
N SER A 290 -6.81 -1.41 12.73
CA SER A 290 -5.78 -0.43 12.33
C SER A 290 -5.85 -0.05 10.85
N TYR A 291 -6.60 -0.79 10.01
CA TYR A 291 -6.78 -0.41 8.61
C TYR A 291 -7.46 0.96 8.51
N SER A 292 -6.85 1.84 7.75
CA SER A 292 -7.30 3.23 7.61
C SER A 292 -7.13 3.74 6.19
N ILE A 293 -8.08 4.55 5.75
CA ILE A 293 -7.98 5.39 4.56
C ILE A 293 -7.28 6.68 4.99
N PHE A 294 -6.12 6.97 4.41
CA PHE A 294 -5.34 8.15 4.75
C PHE A 294 -5.86 9.37 3.97
N LYS A 295 -6.66 10.20 4.63
CA LYS A 295 -7.32 11.37 4.06
C LYS A 295 -7.09 12.65 4.88
N PRO A 296 -5.83 13.11 5.04
CA PRO A 296 -5.54 14.33 5.77
C PRO A 296 -6.12 15.54 5.04
N GLU A 297 -6.48 16.57 5.79
CA GLU A 297 -7.21 17.76 5.26
C GLU A 297 -6.47 18.44 4.10
N PHE A 298 -5.14 18.44 4.10
CA PHE A 298 -4.32 19.15 3.11
C PHE A 298 -4.40 18.54 1.71
N ILE A 299 -4.81 17.26 1.55
CA ILE A 299 -4.98 16.63 0.23
C ILE A 299 -6.39 16.76 -0.32
N LEU A 300 -7.36 17.27 0.46
CA LEU A 300 -8.77 17.26 0.08
C LEU A 300 -9.13 18.40 -0.88
N GLN A 301 -9.94 18.08 -1.87
CA GLN A 301 -10.66 19.11 -2.65
C GLN A 301 -11.65 19.84 -1.75
N LYS A 302 -11.51 21.15 -1.66
CA LYS A 302 -12.32 21.96 -0.73
C LYS A 302 -13.71 22.32 -1.27
N ASN A 303 -13.87 22.37 -2.60
CA ASN A 303 -15.07 22.91 -3.24
C ASN A 303 -15.50 22.07 -4.45
N GLY A 304 -16.75 22.26 -4.87
CA GLY A 304 -17.32 21.65 -6.08
C GLY A 304 -17.87 20.24 -5.83
N LYS A 305 -18.22 19.56 -6.92
CA LYS A 305 -18.86 18.24 -6.87
C LYS A 305 -17.97 17.12 -6.34
N TYR A 306 -16.65 17.36 -6.26
CA TYR A 306 -15.66 16.44 -5.73
C TYR A 306 -15.11 16.87 -4.36
N ALA A 307 -15.79 17.82 -3.69
CA ALA A 307 -15.39 18.24 -2.35
C ALA A 307 -15.29 17.03 -1.40
N GLY A 308 -14.20 16.95 -0.66
CA GLY A 308 -13.89 15.85 0.25
C GLY A 308 -13.14 14.66 -0.38
N SER A 309 -13.01 14.61 -1.72
CA SER A 309 -12.10 13.64 -2.36
C SER A 309 -10.67 14.17 -2.40
N SER A 310 -9.72 13.30 -2.72
CA SER A 310 -8.33 13.69 -2.94
C SER A 310 -8.23 14.67 -4.11
N LEU A 311 -7.33 15.66 -4.01
CA LEU A 311 -7.05 16.59 -5.08
C LEU A 311 -6.08 15.93 -6.08
N PRO A 312 -6.54 15.64 -7.32
CA PRO A 312 -5.73 14.94 -8.31
C PRO A 312 -4.65 15.85 -8.91
N THR A 313 -3.69 15.26 -9.59
CA THR A 313 -2.71 15.98 -10.42
C THR A 313 -3.38 16.61 -11.61
N PHE A 314 -4.30 15.87 -12.25
CA PHE A 314 -5.08 16.32 -13.41
C PHE A 314 -6.58 16.06 -13.24
N GLY A 315 -7.40 16.93 -13.82
CA GLY A 315 -8.82 16.72 -14.06
C GLY A 315 -9.11 16.73 -15.56
N GLY A 316 -9.08 15.58 -16.20
CA GLY A 316 -8.99 15.47 -17.65
C GLY A 316 -7.68 16.07 -18.16
N ARG A 317 -7.75 17.10 -19.02
CA ARG A 317 -6.54 17.79 -19.53
C ARG A 317 -6.07 18.98 -18.65
N ARG A 318 -6.85 19.31 -17.63
CA ARG A 318 -6.50 20.46 -16.76
C ARG A 318 -5.57 20.02 -15.64
N TYR A 319 -4.43 20.66 -15.55
CA TYR A 319 -3.48 20.50 -14.45
C TYR A 319 -4.00 21.21 -13.18
N PHE A 320 -4.11 20.48 -12.08
CA PHE A 320 -4.46 21.01 -10.76
C PHE A 320 -3.25 21.08 -9.82
N GLY A 321 -2.21 20.28 -10.07
CA GLY A 321 -1.02 20.24 -9.23
C GLY A 321 -1.31 19.66 -7.84
N GLY A 322 -2.22 18.69 -7.78
CA GLY A 322 -2.60 18.00 -6.55
C GLY A 322 -1.66 16.84 -6.21
N TYR A 323 -2.23 15.84 -5.56
CA TYR A 323 -1.51 14.70 -4.97
C TYR A 323 -1.73 13.41 -5.75
N SER A 324 -2.95 12.90 -5.73
CA SER A 324 -3.46 11.77 -6.48
C SER A 324 -4.99 11.82 -6.51
N ASP A 325 -5.64 11.16 -7.45
CA ASP A 325 -7.10 10.96 -7.47
C ASP A 325 -7.56 9.84 -6.52
N HIS A 326 -6.61 9.08 -5.94
CA HIS A 326 -6.84 8.08 -4.90
C HIS A 326 -6.40 8.57 -3.53
N PHE A 327 -7.04 8.05 -2.48
CA PHE A 327 -6.50 8.07 -1.13
C PHE A 327 -5.58 6.87 -0.92
N ALA A 328 -4.45 7.09 -0.23
CA ALA A 328 -3.65 5.99 0.26
C ALA A 328 -4.39 5.23 1.37
N VAL A 329 -4.06 3.95 1.52
CA VAL A 329 -4.53 3.12 2.64
C VAL A 329 -3.34 2.56 3.41
N TYR A 330 -3.52 2.31 4.71
CA TYR A 330 -2.49 1.67 5.52
C TYR A 330 -3.09 0.81 6.63
N ALA A 331 -2.29 -0.11 7.13
CA ALA A 331 -2.60 -0.91 8.32
C ALA A 331 -1.33 -1.13 9.16
N VAL A 332 -1.52 -1.38 10.46
CA VAL A 332 -0.44 -1.60 11.42
C VAL A 332 -0.32 -3.08 11.73
N PHE A 333 0.91 -3.56 11.77
CA PHE A 333 1.26 -4.94 12.06
C PHE A 333 2.33 -5.01 13.15
N LYS A 334 2.43 -6.17 13.79
CA LYS A 334 3.52 -6.49 14.73
C LYS A 334 4.36 -7.66 14.20
N PHE A 335 5.63 -7.71 14.63
CA PHE A 335 6.56 -8.80 14.33
C PHE A 335 6.29 -10.07 15.14
#